data_baca8dd2b56987d20c97a7dd3586b365
#
_entry.id   baca8dd2b56987d20c97a7dd3586b365
#
_cell.length_a   1.000
_cell.length_b   1.000
_cell.length_c   1.000
_cell.angle_alpha   90.00
_cell.angle_beta   90.00
_cell.angle_gamma   90.00
#
_symmetry.space_group_name_H-M   'P 1'
#
loop_
_entity.id
_entity.type
_entity.pdbx_description
1 polymer ?
#
loop_
_entity_poly.entity_id
_entity_poly.type
_entity_poly.pdbx_seq_one_letter_code
_entity_poly.pdbx_strand_id
1 'polypeptide(L)'
;MEGKKLIILITIYGIIWLGLAETLLQTPPSTPLICPHNHPKTRTSVGTYCGTRESVIWHPGTNTHVDVYFGIRYAKPPTGSLRFKKPVPPIAEPDRVFDARIRPDACYQYIDTMFQNSAGARIWQPNTPLSEDCLFLNIFVPDIPSELRCEKNKKFPVMVWIFGGSFITGSSVLQIYDGRFLSSRQNVIVVTLNYRLGPFGFLYLNSSWVSLIQYIRIKNKLI
;
A
#
# COMPACT_ATOMS: atom_id res chain seq x y z
N MET A 1 -36.35 -34.10 -39.63
CA MET A 1 -34.88 -33.97 -39.75
C MET A 1 -34.36 -32.57 -39.40
N GLU A 2 -35.18 -31.65 -38.89
CA GLU A 2 -34.78 -30.26 -38.60
C GLU A 2 -34.29 -30.00 -37.16
N GLY A 3 -34.64 -30.86 -36.22
CA GLY A 3 -34.27 -30.60 -34.80
C GLY A 3 -32.77 -30.81 -34.45
N LYS A 4 -32.03 -31.60 -35.22
CA LYS A 4 -30.59 -31.84 -34.93
C LYS A 4 -29.67 -30.72 -35.41
N LYS A 5 -30.07 -29.94 -36.40
CA LYS A 5 -29.26 -28.80 -36.90
C LYS A 5 -29.27 -27.59 -35.95
N LEU A 6 -30.36 -27.41 -35.22
CA LEU A 6 -30.48 -26.30 -34.29
C LEU A 6 -29.62 -26.45 -33.03
N ILE A 7 -29.51 -27.70 -32.53
CA ILE A 7 -28.70 -28.00 -31.35
C ILE A 7 -27.19 -27.82 -31.63
N ILE A 8 -26.75 -28.18 -32.84
CA ILE A 8 -25.34 -28.02 -33.25
C ILE A 8 -24.98 -26.51 -33.38
N LEU A 9 -25.91 -25.69 -33.88
CA LEU A 9 -25.70 -24.25 -34.00
C LEU A 9 -25.59 -23.58 -32.63
N ILE A 10 -26.43 -23.94 -31.66
CA ILE A 10 -26.37 -23.39 -30.29
C ILE A 10 -25.06 -23.78 -29.58
N THR A 11 -24.57 -25.01 -29.77
CA THR A 11 -23.29 -25.45 -29.19
C THR A 11 -22.10 -24.74 -29.85
N ILE A 12 -22.11 -24.51 -31.14
CA ILE A 12 -21.04 -23.78 -31.84
C ILE A 12 -21.03 -22.31 -31.41
N TYR A 13 -22.18 -21.66 -31.32
CA TYR A 13 -22.26 -20.27 -30.80
C TYR A 13 -21.87 -20.18 -29.33
N GLY A 14 -22.24 -21.16 -28.51
CA GLY A 14 -21.84 -21.20 -27.10
C GLY A 14 -20.33 -21.35 -26.90
N ILE A 15 -19.69 -22.22 -27.69
CA ILE A 15 -18.23 -22.41 -27.64
C ILE A 15 -17.49 -21.17 -28.17
N ILE A 16 -18.00 -20.54 -29.23
CA ILE A 16 -17.40 -19.29 -29.74
C ILE A 16 -17.53 -18.17 -28.72
N TRP A 17 -18.67 -18.06 -28.02
CA TRP A 17 -18.86 -17.06 -26.96
C TRP A 17 -17.97 -17.30 -25.72
N LEU A 18 -17.79 -18.55 -25.31
CA LEU A 18 -16.88 -18.93 -24.24
C LEU A 18 -15.42 -18.64 -24.61
N GLY A 19 -15.01 -18.97 -25.84
CA GLY A 19 -13.66 -18.66 -26.31
C GLY A 19 -13.38 -17.16 -26.45
N LEU A 20 -14.37 -16.35 -26.85
CA LEU A 20 -14.26 -14.89 -26.91
C LEU A 20 -14.26 -14.24 -25.52
N ALA A 21 -14.99 -14.83 -24.56
CA ALA A 21 -15.01 -14.33 -23.19
C ALA A 21 -13.67 -14.55 -22.48
N GLU A 22 -12.99 -15.67 -22.72
CA GLU A 22 -11.65 -15.93 -22.18
C GLU A 22 -10.58 -15.02 -22.82
N THR A 23 -10.73 -14.69 -24.11
CA THR A 23 -9.79 -13.79 -24.80
C THR A 23 -9.94 -12.33 -24.35
N LEU A 24 -11.14 -11.93 -23.91
CA LEU A 24 -11.41 -10.56 -23.42
C LEU A 24 -11.00 -10.35 -21.95
N LEU A 25 -10.71 -11.42 -21.20
CA LEU A 25 -10.25 -11.37 -19.80
C LEU A 25 -8.73 -11.38 -19.66
N GLN A 26 -7.99 -11.51 -20.76
CA GLN A 26 -6.55 -11.30 -20.73
C GLN A 26 -6.29 -9.79 -20.63
N THR A 27 -6.06 -9.32 -19.43
CA THR A 27 -5.47 -7.99 -19.22
C THR A 27 -4.18 -7.94 -20.05
N PRO A 28 -4.00 -6.92 -20.93
CA PRO A 28 -2.77 -6.80 -21.70
C PRO A 28 -1.58 -6.85 -20.73
N PRO A 29 -0.47 -7.50 -21.11
CA PRO A 29 0.71 -7.52 -20.27
C PRO A 29 1.07 -6.07 -19.95
N SER A 30 1.04 -5.72 -18.68
CA SER A 30 1.40 -4.38 -18.24
C SER A 30 2.82 -4.12 -18.72
N THR A 31 3.00 -3.10 -19.55
CA THR A 31 4.33 -2.64 -19.96
C THR A 31 5.19 -2.51 -18.72
N PRO A 32 6.41 -3.07 -18.71
CA PRO A 32 7.26 -2.97 -17.53
C PRO A 32 7.43 -1.50 -17.15
N LEU A 33 7.16 -1.19 -15.89
CA LEU A 33 7.35 0.16 -15.38
C LEU A 33 8.82 0.55 -15.51
N ILE A 34 9.09 1.59 -16.28
CA ILE A 34 10.42 2.19 -16.35
C ILE A 34 10.47 3.32 -15.33
N CYS A 35 11.31 3.16 -14.31
CA CYS A 35 11.54 4.23 -13.35
C CYS A 35 12.42 5.30 -14.00
N PRO A 36 11.99 6.57 -14.07
CA PRO A 36 12.77 7.65 -14.67
C PRO A 36 14.15 7.82 -13.99
N HIS A 37 15.15 8.30 -14.74
CA HIS A 37 16.53 8.40 -14.24
C HIS A 37 16.71 9.34 -13.03
N ASN A 38 15.86 10.36 -12.92
CA ASN A 38 15.87 11.35 -11.83
C ASN A 38 15.08 10.92 -10.60
N HIS A 39 14.50 9.71 -10.60
CA HIS A 39 13.74 9.17 -9.48
C HIS A 39 14.58 8.23 -8.61
N PRO A 40 14.45 8.28 -7.28
CA PRO A 40 15.15 7.37 -6.40
C PRO A 40 14.64 5.94 -6.58
N LYS A 41 15.57 4.99 -6.56
CA LYS A 41 15.30 3.56 -6.70
C LYS A 41 15.88 2.79 -5.52
N THR A 42 15.09 1.86 -4.99
CA THR A 42 15.57 0.97 -3.93
C THR A 42 15.28 -0.47 -4.31
N ARG A 43 16.32 -1.31 -4.32
CA ARG A 43 16.19 -2.75 -4.56
C ARG A 43 16.01 -3.48 -3.22
N THR A 44 15.05 -4.37 -3.18
CA THR A 44 14.74 -5.22 -2.03
C THR A 44 14.68 -6.68 -2.44
N SER A 45 14.51 -7.60 -1.49
CA SER A 45 14.27 -9.02 -1.77
C SER A 45 12.92 -9.26 -2.49
N VAL A 46 11.97 -8.32 -2.42
CA VAL A 46 10.66 -8.44 -3.08
C VAL A 46 10.71 -7.92 -4.51
N GLY A 47 11.51 -6.89 -4.78
CA GLY A 47 11.65 -6.24 -6.08
C GLY A 47 12.26 -4.85 -5.95
N THR A 48 12.22 -4.08 -7.04
CA THR A 48 12.75 -2.71 -7.08
C THR A 48 11.59 -1.72 -6.94
N TYR A 49 11.71 -0.75 -6.04
CA TYR A 49 10.73 0.31 -5.85
C TYR A 49 11.23 1.62 -6.44
N CYS A 50 10.36 2.29 -7.21
CA CYS A 50 10.61 3.59 -7.81
C CYS A 50 9.85 4.66 -7.02
N GLY A 51 10.57 5.53 -6.31
CA GLY A 51 10.02 6.60 -5.49
C GLY A 51 10.01 7.97 -6.16
N THR A 52 9.79 9.01 -5.38
CA THR A 52 9.92 10.42 -5.79
C THR A 52 10.92 11.12 -4.89
N ARG A 53 11.65 12.09 -5.46
CA ARG A 53 12.45 13.02 -4.68
C ARG A 53 11.68 14.32 -4.54
N GLU A 54 11.41 14.73 -3.31
CA GLU A 54 10.59 15.88 -2.99
C GLU A 54 11.38 16.92 -2.20
N SER A 55 11.19 18.20 -2.55
CA SER A 55 11.80 19.33 -1.84
C SER A 55 10.97 19.70 -0.62
N VAL A 56 11.65 19.96 0.49
CA VAL A 56 11.04 20.45 1.73
C VAL A 56 11.66 21.79 2.07
N ILE A 57 10.83 22.84 2.13
CA ILE A 57 11.24 24.20 2.46
C ILE A 57 10.76 24.49 3.89
N TRP A 58 11.69 24.73 4.81
CA TRP A 58 11.41 25.06 6.20
C TRP A 58 11.23 26.56 6.44
N HIS A 59 12.05 27.35 5.77
CA HIS A 59 12.00 28.80 5.75
C HIS A 59 12.69 29.28 4.46
N PRO A 60 12.49 30.54 4.05
CA PRO A 60 13.16 31.09 2.87
C PRO A 60 14.66 30.84 2.89
N GLY A 61 15.18 30.26 1.81
CA GLY A 61 16.60 29.94 1.63
C GLY A 61 17.03 28.54 2.08
N THR A 62 16.16 27.75 2.72
CA THR A 62 16.45 26.32 2.99
C THR A 62 15.69 25.43 2.01
N ASN A 63 16.43 24.61 1.29
CA ASN A 63 15.86 23.58 0.43
C ASN A 63 16.55 22.25 0.75
N THR A 64 15.82 21.35 1.39
CA THR A 64 16.27 19.99 1.65
C THR A 64 15.42 19.01 0.83
N HIS A 65 15.96 17.85 0.55
CA HIS A 65 15.25 16.84 -0.23
C HIS A 65 14.95 15.62 0.63
N VAL A 66 13.88 14.94 0.28
CA VAL A 66 13.47 13.67 0.89
C VAL A 66 13.10 12.70 -0.23
N ASP A 67 13.66 11.52 -0.20
CA ASP A 67 13.25 10.45 -1.08
C ASP A 67 12.02 9.76 -0.46
N VAL A 68 10.91 9.77 -1.20
CA VAL A 68 9.61 9.31 -0.74
C VAL A 68 9.20 8.08 -1.51
N TYR A 69 8.81 7.04 -0.77
CA TYR A 69 8.27 5.80 -1.33
C TYR A 69 6.90 5.54 -0.71
N PHE A 70 5.85 5.62 -1.52
CA PHE A 70 4.49 5.29 -1.13
C PHE A 70 4.09 3.88 -1.55
N GLY A 71 3.17 3.27 -0.81
CA GLY A 71 2.51 2.04 -1.27
C GLY A 71 3.42 0.83 -1.38
N ILE A 72 4.43 0.71 -0.52
CA ILE A 72 5.26 -0.50 -0.44
C ILE A 72 4.44 -1.59 0.22
N ARG A 73 4.17 -2.66 -0.52
CA ARG A 73 3.39 -3.80 -0.03
C ARG A 73 4.20 -4.63 0.96
N TYR A 74 3.69 -4.78 2.19
CA TYR A 74 4.31 -5.63 3.21
C TYR A 74 3.59 -6.97 3.43
N ALA A 75 2.40 -7.14 2.85
CA ALA A 75 1.65 -8.39 2.87
C ALA A 75 0.85 -8.57 1.57
N LYS A 76 0.48 -9.81 1.24
CA LYS A 76 -0.45 -10.08 0.13
C LYS A 76 -1.79 -9.38 0.38
N PRO A 77 -2.56 -9.04 -0.69
CA PRO A 77 -3.92 -8.53 -0.54
C PRO A 77 -4.75 -9.44 0.38
N PRO A 78 -5.29 -8.93 1.49
CA PRO A 78 -6.09 -9.73 2.41
C PRO A 78 -7.54 -9.88 1.94
N THR A 79 -7.73 -10.21 0.67
CA THR A 79 -9.02 -10.33 -0.02
C THR A 79 -9.45 -11.78 -0.21
N GLY A 80 -10.70 -12.02 -0.51
CA GLY A 80 -11.24 -13.34 -0.82
C GLY A 80 -10.92 -14.35 0.28
N SER A 81 -10.21 -15.42 -0.07
CA SER A 81 -9.82 -16.48 0.86
C SER A 81 -8.81 -16.06 1.93
N LEU A 82 -8.17 -14.89 1.80
CA LEU A 82 -7.25 -14.31 2.77
C LEU A 82 -7.91 -13.29 3.68
N ARG A 83 -9.18 -12.91 3.43
CA ARG A 83 -9.94 -12.02 4.31
C ARG A 83 -10.02 -12.65 5.70
N PHE A 84 -9.89 -11.83 6.72
CA PHE A 84 -9.86 -12.22 8.13
C PHE A 84 -8.73 -13.20 8.53
N LYS A 85 -7.84 -13.59 7.66
CA LYS A 85 -6.68 -14.44 8.00
C LYS A 85 -5.45 -13.60 8.36
N LYS A 86 -4.42 -14.24 8.92
CA LYS A 86 -3.11 -13.62 9.16
C LYS A 86 -2.57 -13.03 7.88
N PRO A 87 -1.90 -11.87 7.93
CA PRO A 87 -1.15 -11.38 6.79
C PRO A 87 -0.16 -12.43 6.29
N VAL A 88 -0.11 -12.59 4.98
CA VAL A 88 0.82 -13.49 4.30
C VAL A 88 1.89 -12.62 3.66
N PRO A 89 3.19 -12.97 3.75
CA PRO A 89 4.25 -12.20 3.10
C PRO A 89 3.99 -11.97 1.61
N PRO A 90 4.42 -10.84 1.05
CA PRO A 90 4.30 -10.58 -0.38
C PRO A 90 5.09 -11.60 -1.19
N ILE A 91 4.70 -11.77 -2.45
CA ILE A 91 5.46 -12.61 -3.39
C ILE A 91 6.70 -11.83 -3.81
N ALA A 92 7.86 -12.48 -3.79
CA ALA A 92 9.08 -11.91 -4.32
C ALA A 92 9.03 -11.91 -5.87
N GLU A 93 9.28 -10.76 -6.45
CA GLU A 93 9.38 -10.53 -7.90
C GLU A 93 10.66 -9.70 -8.16
N PRO A 94 11.87 -10.28 -8.04
CA PRO A 94 13.14 -9.54 -7.94
C PRO A 94 13.45 -8.68 -9.17
N ASP A 95 12.89 -9.04 -10.32
CA ASP A 95 13.10 -8.32 -11.59
C ASP A 95 12.01 -7.28 -11.86
N ARG A 96 10.96 -7.23 -11.03
CA ARG A 96 9.86 -6.28 -11.18
C ARG A 96 10.22 -4.93 -10.58
N VAL A 97 9.82 -3.87 -11.30
CA VAL A 97 9.83 -2.49 -10.82
C VAL A 97 8.42 -2.12 -10.36
N PHE A 98 8.28 -1.77 -9.09
CA PHE A 98 7.03 -1.33 -8.49
C PHE A 98 6.99 0.21 -8.46
N ASP A 99 5.83 0.77 -8.80
CA ASP A 99 5.59 2.20 -8.67
C ASP A 99 5.30 2.56 -7.19
N ALA A 100 6.27 3.17 -6.55
CA ALA A 100 6.16 3.64 -5.18
C ALA A 100 5.99 5.18 -5.10
N ARG A 101 5.38 5.78 -6.12
CA ARG A 101 5.07 7.22 -6.20
C ARG A 101 3.60 7.51 -5.88
N ILE A 102 2.77 6.48 -5.85
CA ILE A 102 1.32 6.58 -5.68
C ILE A 102 0.96 6.25 -4.23
N ARG A 103 0.20 7.15 -3.60
CA ARG A 103 -0.32 6.90 -2.27
C ARG A 103 -1.26 5.69 -2.27
N PRO A 104 -1.09 4.75 -1.31
CA PRO A 104 -1.93 3.57 -1.25
C PRO A 104 -3.35 3.89 -0.79
N ASP A 105 -4.28 3.01 -1.13
CA ASP A 105 -5.64 3.06 -0.61
C ASP A 105 -5.65 2.88 0.90
N ALA A 106 -6.60 3.56 1.56
CA ALA A 106 -6.88 3.38 2.96
C ALA A 106 -7.64 2.06 3.21
N CYS A 107 -7.45 1.46 4.38
CA CYS A 107 -8.24 0.29 4.75
C CYS A 107 -9.71 0.64 4.93
N TYR A 108 -10.62 -0.31 4.64
CA TYR A 108 -12.05 -0.14 4.93
C TYR A 108 -12.27 0.26 6.37
N GLN A 109 -13.04 1.32 6.56
CA GLN A 109 -13.25 1.97 7.83
C GLN A 109 -14.57 2.73 7.86
N TYR A 110 -15.00 3.10 9.06
CA TYR A 110 -16.11 4.02 9.25
C TYR A 110 -15.71 5.43 8.77
N ILE A 111 -16.60 6.07 8.03
CA ILE A 111 -16.47 7.47 7.62
C ILE A 111 -17.41 8.29 8.49
N ASP A 112 -16.86 9.20 9.28
CA ASP A 112 -17.67 10.12 10.06
C ASP A 112 -18.34 11.14 9.14
N THR A 113 -19.66 11.10 9.11
CA THR A 113 -20.48 12.03 8.32
C THR A 113 -21.08 13.17 9.15
N MET A 114 -20.93 13.14 10.46
CA MET A 114 -21.56 14.10 11.37
C MET A 114 -20.95 15.50 11.24
N PHE A 115 -19.63 15.58 11.05
CA PHE A 115 -18.90 16.85 11.00
C PHE A 115 -18.21 17.10 9.65
N GLN A 116 -18.77 16.59 8.56
CA GLN A 116 -18.16 16.64 7.21
C GLN A 116 -17.77 18.05 6.75
N ASN A 117 -18.51 19.09 7.17
CA ASN A 117 -18.24 20.47 6.79
C ASN A 117 -17.15 21.13 7.63
N SER A 118 -16.72 20.52 8.72
CA SER A 118 -15.62 21.02 9.56
C SER A 118 -14.27 20.70 8.95
N ALA A 119 -13.43 21.71 8.72
CA ALA A 119 -12.05 21.51 8.27
C ALA A 119 -11.26 20.65 9.24
N GLY A 120 -11.47 20.81 10.56
CA GLY A 120 -10.82 20.02 11.61
C GLY A 120 -11.23 18.55 11.58
N ALA A 121 -12.45 18.21 11.18
CA ALA A 121 -12.88 16.82 11.03
C ALA A 121 -12.32 16.18 9.74
N ARG A 122 -12.28 16.96 8.65
CA ARG A 122 -11.81 16.45 7.35
C ARG A 122 -10.36 15.98 7.36
N ILE A 123 -9.48 16.60 8.15
CA ILE A 123 -8.06 16.20 8.20
C ILE A 123 -7.84 14.78 8.74
N TRP A 124 -8.82 14.22 9.46
CA TRP A 124 -8.80 12.87 10.00
C TRP A 124 -9.48 11.84 9.09
N GLN A 125 -10.15 12.29 8.04
CA GLN A 125 -10.81 11.41 7.08
C GLN A 125 -9.81 10.84 6.07
N PRO A 126 -10.03 9.62 5.57
CA PRO A 126 -9.21 9.06 4.50
C PRO A 126 -9.16 9.99 3.29
N ASN A 127 -7.97 10.23 2.80
CA ASN A 127 -7.71 11.08 1.63
C ASN A 127 -7.34 10.28 0.37
N THR A 128 -7.55 8.96 0.42
CA THR A 128 -7.44 8.00 -0.68
C THR A 128 -8.65 7.06 -0.66
N PRO A 129 -8.97 6.35 -1.75
CA PRO A 129 -10.05 5.37 -1.79
C PRO A 129 -9.93 4.32 -0.67
N LEU A 130 -11.04 3.68 -0.35
CA LEU A 130 -11.09 2.58 0.62
C LEU A 130 -10.96 1.24 -0.08
N SER A 131 -10.11 0.36 0.44
CA SER A 131 -9.90 -0.96 -0.12
C SER A 131 -9.61 -1.99 0.98
N GLU A 132 -9.93 -3.26 0.73
CA GLU A 132 -9.39 -4.36 1.54
C GLU A 132 -7.90 -4.57 1.23
N ASP A 133 -7.48 -4.32 -0.01
CA ASP A 133 -6.08 -4.34 -0.41
C ASP A 133 -5.37 -3.06 0.04
N CYS A 134 -5.08 -2.99 1.32
CA CYS A 134 -4.58 -1.79 2.00
C CYS A 134 -3.32 -1.99 2.83
N LEU A 135 -2.74 -3.20 2.83
CA LEU A 135 -1.58 -3.53 3.67
C LEU A 135 -0.27 -3.02 3.04
N PHE A 136 -0.12 -1.71 3.11
CA PHE A 136 1.02 -0.98 2.58
C PHE A 136 1.69 -0.14 3.65
N LEU A 137 2.96 0.14 3.43
CA LEU A 137 3.73 1.12 4.19
C LEU A 137 4.33 2.19 3.27
N ASN A 138 4.70 3.31 3.85
CA ASN A 138 5.36 4.41 3.17
C ASN A 138 6.66 4.72 3.88
N ILE A 139 7.69 5.13 3.14
CA ILE A 139 9.02 5.42 3.68
C ILE A 139 9.45 6.81 3.21
N PHE A 140 9.93 7.61 4.14
CA PHE A 140 10.52 8.93 3.92
C PHE A 140 11.99 8.88 4.34
N VAL A 141 12.89 9.04 3.37
CA VAL A 141 14.33 8.92 3.57
C VAL A 141 14.96 10.32 3.43
N PRO A 142 15.68 10.84 4.44
CA PRO A 142 16.31 12.13 4.33
C PRO A 142 17.39 12.13 3.25
N ASP A 143 17.58 13.25 2.58
CA ASP A 143 18.71 13.39 1.68
C ASP A 143 20.02 13.32 2.47
N ILE A 144 20.93 12.50 2.02
CA ILE A 144 22.23 12.32 2.67
C ILE A 144 23.17 13.42 2.17
N PRO A 145 23.64 14.32 3.05
CA PRO A 145 24.66 15.27 2.67
C PRO A 145 25.86 14.58 2.02
N SER A 146 26.42 15.23 0.99
CA SER A 146 27.52 14.65 0.17
C SER A 146 28.71 14.21 1.03
N GLU A 147 28.99 14.95 2.09
CA GLU A 147 30.07 14.68 3.06
C GLU A 147 29.85 13.35 3.81
N LEU A 148 28.60 12.99 4.03
CA LEU A 148 28.21 11.79 4.76
C LEU A 148 28.00 10.57 3.84
N ARG A 149 27.91 10.77 2.53
CA ARG A 149 27.77 9.68 1.54
C ARG A 149 29.01 8.79 1.48
N CYS A 150 30.18 9.32 1.85
CA CYS A 150 31.44 8.58 1.87
C CYS A 150 31.58 7.64 3.07
N GLU A 151 30.76 7.80 4.11
CA GLU A 151 30.73 6.87 5.24
C GLU A 151 29.89 5.63 4.88
N LYS A 152 30.55 4.61 4.33
CA LYS A 152 29.92 3.35 3.85
C LYS A 152 29.01 2.63 4.86
N ASN A 153 29.00 3.02 6.13
CA ASN A 153 28.24 2.36 7.19
C ASN A 153 27.32 3.29 7.99
N LYS A 154 27.06 4.51 7.51
CA LYS A 154 26.17 5.41 8.26
C LYS A 154 24.73 4.90 8.16
N LYS A 155 24.19 4.53 9.31
CA LYS A 155 22.79 4.13 9.48
C LYS A 155 21.99 5.30 10.04
N PHE A 156 20.78 5.50 9.53
CA PHE A 156 19.84 6.47 10.07
C PHE A 156 18.91 5.76 11.06
N PRO A 157 18.51 6.42 12.16
CA PRO A 157 17.44 5.93 13.01
C PRO A 157 16.16 5.78 12.19
N VAL A 158 15.38 4.76 12.48
CA VAL A 158 14.08 4.52 11.84
C VAL A 158 12.98 4.76 12.87
N MET A 159 12.06 5.65 12.53
CA MET A 159 10.86 5.93 13.31
C MET A 159 9.65 5.34 12.59
N VAL A 160 8.93 4.45 13.26
CA VAL A 160 7.72 3.81 12.72
C VAL A 160 6.50 4.45 13.36
N TRP A 161 5.65 5.05 12.52
CA TRP A 161 4.38 5.64 12.94
C TRP A 161 3.23 4.66 12.72
N ILE A 162 2.55 4.32 13.79
CA ILE A 162 1.33 3.52 13.78
C ILE A 162 0.21 4.44 14.23
N PHE A 163 -0.68 4.82 13.32
CA PHE A 163 -1.72 5.80 13.58
C PHE A 163 -2.77 5.28 14.56
N GLY A 164 -3.36 6.21 15.30
CA GLY A 164 -4.50 5.97 16.19
C GLY A 164 -5.84 6.05 15.44
N GLY A 165 -6.94 5.93 16.18
CA GLY A 165 -8.32 6.00 15.64
C GLY A 165 -9.20 4.87 16.16
N SER A 166 -8.95 4.44 17.41
CA SER A 166 -9.73 3.40 18.12
C SER A 166 -9.86 2.09 17.33
N PHE A 167 -8.88 1.78 16.47
CA PHE A 167 -8.86 0.61 15.58
C PHE A 167 -10.00 0.58 14.54
N ILE A 168 -10.75 1.66 14.38
CA ILE A 168 -11.91 1.75 13.48
C ILE A 168 -11.73 2.78 12.36
N THR A 169 -10.81 3.75 12.52
CA THR A 169 -10.53 4.81 11.54
C THR A 169 -9.05 5.12 11.45
N GLY A 170 -8.65 5.78 10.36
CA GLY A 170 -7.31 6.30 10.13
C GLY A 170 -6.67 5.82 8.84
N SER A 171 -5.60 6.47 8.43
CA SER A 171 -4.79 6.09 7.27
C SER A 171 -3.36 6.58 7.44
N SER A 172 -2.41 5.80 6.94
CA SER A 172 -0.98 6.14 7.00
C SER A 172 -0.58 7.31 6.09
N VAL A 173 -1.47 7.74 5.20
CA VAL A 173 -1.21 8.82 4.21
C VAL A 173 -1.96 10.11 4.50
N LEU A 174 -2.54 10.27 5.70
CA LEU A 174 -3.12 11.53 6.11
C LEU A 174 -2.05 12.64 6.10
N GLN A 175 -2.44 13.86 5.71
CA GLN A 175 -1.52 14.99 5.63
C GLN A 175 -0.81 15.29 6.95
N ILE A 176 -1.49 15.07 8.09
CA ILE A 176 -0.94 15.26 9.44
C ILE A 176 0.17 14.26 9.78
N TYR A 177 0.31 13.18 9.01
CA TYR A 177 1.33 12.14 9.18
C TYR A 177 2.42 12.21 8.11
N ASP A 178 2.56 13.37 7.45
CA ASP A 178 3.60 13.58 6.44
C ASP A 178 5.00 13.52 7.07
N GLY A 179 5.68 12.43 6.81
CA GLY A 179 7.00 12.15 7.37
C GLY A 179 8.14 12.98 6.77
N ARG A 180 7.91 13.72 5.67
CA ARG A 180 8.96 14.52 4.99
C ARG A 180 9.56 15.56 5.92
N PHE A 181 8.71 16.21 6.72
CA PHE A 181 9.15 17.25 7.63
C PHE A 181 10.07 16.71 8.73
N LEU A 182 9.67 15.64 9.37
CA LEU A 182 10.48 15.04 10.44
C LEU A 182 11.76 14.43 9.86
N SER A 183 11.65 13.72 8.73
CA SER A 183 12.78 13.10 8.04
C SER A 183 13.85 14.12 7.67
N SER A 184 13.48 15.21 6.96
CA SER A 184 14.44 16.22 6.49
C SER A 184 15.10 17.02 7.61
N ARG A 185 14.39 17.25 8.73
CA ARG A 185 14.91 18.07 9.83
C ARG A 185 15.77 17.29 10.81
N GLN A 186 15.43 16.04 11.08
CA GLN A 186 16.09 15.25 12.12
C GLN A 186 17.01 14.17 11.57
N ASN A 187 17.16 14.08 10.25
CA ASN A 187 17.96 13.03 9.60
C ASN A 187 17.54 11.62 10.05
N VAL A 188 16.24 11.36 10.10
CA VAL A 188 15.67 10.07 10.46
C VAL A 188 14.87 9.50 9.30
N ILE A 189 14.85 8.20 9.16
CA ILE A 189 13.91 7.54 8.26
C ILE A 189 12.57 7.44 8.97
N VAL A 190 11.51 7.94 8.33
CA VAL A 190 10.15 7.83 8.86
C VAL A 190 9.40 6.77 8.05
N VAL A 191 8.74 5.86 8.73
CA VAL A 191 7.88 4.83 8.14
C VAL A 191 6.48 5.01 8.67
N THR A 192 5.49 5.11 7.80
CA THR A 192 4.07 5.05 8.16
C THR A 192 3.45 3.81 7.55
N LEU A 193 2.49 3.17 8.21
CA LEU A 193 1.90 1.94 7.68
C LEU A 193 0.39 1.89 7.92
N ASN A 194 -0.31 1.30 6.97
CA ASN A 194 -1.71 0.93 7.14
C ASN A 194 -1.82 -0.42 7.87
N TYR A 195 -2.87 -0.59 8.63
CA TYR A 195 -3.29 -1.87 9.19
C TYR A 195 -4.81 -2.00 9.06
N ARG A 196 -5.32 -3.22 8.99
CA ARG A 196 -6.75 -3.46 8.84
C ARG A 196 -7.52 -2.92 10.05
N LEU A 197 -8.64 -2.27 9.79
CA LEU A 197 -9.47 -1.60 10.77
C LEU A 197 -10.82 -2.32 10.96
N GLY A 198 -11.52 -1.98 12.03
CA GLY A 198 -12.84 -2.48 12.32
C GLY A 198 -12.95 -4.00 12.27
N PRO A 199 -14.05 -4.55 11.73
CA PRO A 199 -14.24 -5.99 11.63
C PRO A 199 -13.19 -6.72 10.81
N PHE A 200 -12.65 -6.09 9.75
CA PHE A 200 -11.65 -6.71 8.90
C PHE A 200 -10.33 -6.98 9.63
N GLY A 201 -9.99 -6.19 10.65
CA GLY A 201 -8.77 -6.32 11.43
C GLY A 201 -8.98 -6.94 12.81
N PHE A 202 -10.09 -6.63 13.46
CA PHE A 202 -10.27 -6.84 14.90
C PHE A 202 -11.52 -7.61 15.29
N LEU A 203 -12.31 -8.17 14.34
CA LEU A 203 -13.43 -9.02 14.68
C LEU A 203 -12.92 -10.26 15.43
N TYR A 204 -13.37 -10.48 16.65
CA TYR A 204 -13.10 -11.67 17.45
C TYR A 204 -14.42 -12.39 17.73
N LEU A 205 -14.50 -13.65 17.32
CA LEU A 205 -15.63 -14.52 17.61
C LEU A 205 -15.11 -15.67 18.49
N ASN A 206 -15.55 -15.69 19.73
CA ASN A 206 -15.21 -16.74 20.67
C ASN A 206 -16.05 -17.97 20.38
N SER A 207 -15.66 -18.79 19.43
CA SER A 207 -16.25 -20.12 19.24
C SER A 207 -15.38 -21.00 18.36
N SER A 208 -15.54 -22.31 18.51
CA SER A 208 -14.94 -23.35 17.66
C SER A 208 -15.34 -23.26 16.18
N TRP A 209 -16.20 -22.31 15.80
CA TRP A 209 -16.71 -22.12 14.45
C TRP A 209 -15.88 -21.17 13.57
N VAL A 210 -14.93 -20.45 14.16
CA VAL A 210 -14.16 -19.48 13.39
C VAL A 210 -12.69 -19.64 13.73
N SER A 211 -12.00 -20.40 12.92
CA SER A 211 -10.52 -20.43 12.86
C SER A 211 -9.99 -19.10 12.31
N LEU A 212 -10.47 -17.94 12.86
CA LEU A 212 -10.49 -16.80 12.02
C LEU A 212 -10.33 -15.53 12.71
N ILE A 213 -9.50 -15.16 13.36
CA ILE A 213 -9.20 -13.74 13.56
C ILE A 213 -7.95 -13.62 14.35
N GLN A 214 -7.05 -13.20 13.63
CA GLN A 214 -5.77 -13.06 14.20
C GLN A 214 -5.60 -11.66 14.68
N TYR A 215 -5.76 -11.61 15.98
CA TYR A 215 -4.98 -10.74 16.82
C TYR A 215 -3.61 -10.54 16.16
N ILE A 216 -3.32 -9.34 15.70
CA ILE A 216 -1.95 -8.93 15.42
C ILE A 216 -1.26 -8.94 16.79
N ARG A 217 -0.80 -10.10 17.19
CA ARG A 217 0.18 -10.20 18.24
C ARG A 217 1.44 -9.62 17.61
N ILE A 218 1.66 -8.34 17.83
CA ILE A 218 2.98 -7.74 17.72
C ILE A 218 3.80 -8.42 18.83
N LYS A 219 4.13 -9.68 18.62
CA LYS A 219 5.17 -10.35 19.38
C LYS A 219 6.47 -10.06 18.65
N ASN A 220 7.20 -9.10 19.19
CA ASN A 220 8.67 -9.01 19.16
C ASN A 220 9.35 -9.68 17.97
N LYS A 221 9.21 -9.12 16.77
CA LYS A 221 10.15 -9.18 15.67
C LYS A 221 9.82 -8.03 14.70
N LEU A 222 9.95 -6.82 15.23
CA LEU A 222 10.29 -5.66 14.44
C LEU A 222 11.80 -5.52 14.57
N ILE A 223 12.51 -6.06 13.62
CA ILE A 223 13.76 -5.55 13.04
C ILE A 223 13.97 -6.29 11.73
#